data_ec3726a91b2a6cf338a46382f5422d7c
#
_entry.id   ec3726a91b2a6cf338a46382f5422d7c
#
_cell.length_a   1.000
_cell.length_b   1.000
_cell.length_c   1.000
_cell.angle_alpha   90.00
_cell.angle_beta   90.00
_cell.angle_gamma   90.00
#
_symmetry.space_group_name_H-M   'P 1'
#
loop_
_entity.id
_entity.type
_entity.pdbx_description
1 polymer ?
#
loop_
_entity_poly.entity_id
_entity_poly.type
_entity_poly.pdbx_seq_one_letter_code
_entity_poly.pdbx_strand_id
1 'polypeptide(L)'
;MAFWSGEKLAQHLPSLITPYISSNIDCASYKLSVGEQAFVTSEQLESTEPAAKLVTVLGTAPDNMLRIAPGQFAFILTLENIKVPINALALISMRAKYKFQGLINVSGFHVDPGWDGKLLFSIYNAGPQAVVVEKGEAMFLIVYSDLDRDSNEIYRGGSQGQNSIKPDLLTKLTSQTFSPQVLKRQLDQVHEKLSNLQLRMGITASVATAIGIVLGIIVAGFALLPSWTGVVIARTLDSAGYEIRQKPDAKETSEKNPLLYSPRTQNSVEKKSSTESSSYGREL
;
A
#
# COMPACT_ATOMS: atom_id res chain seq x y z
N MET A 1 42.54 1.18 -21.21
CA MET A 1 41.14 1.62 -20.95
C MET A 1 41.20 3.03 -20.36
N ALA A 2 40.64 4.03 -21.02
CA ALA A 2 40.64 5.40 -20.55
C ALA A 2 39.23 6.02 -20.72
N PHE A 3 38.78 6.76 -19.71
CA PHE A 3 37.60 7.59 -19.83
C PHE A 3 37.86 8.74 -20.78
N TRP A 4 36.83 9.14 -21.54
CA TRP A 4 36.94 10.26 -22.46
C TRP A 4 36.91 11.58 -21.69
N SER A 5 37.92 12.43 -21.97
CA SER A 5 37.91 13.80 -21.49
C SER A 5 36.87 14.65 -22.20
N GLY A 6 36.59 15.84 -21.68
CA GLY A 6 35.69 16.80 -22.31
C GLY A 6 36.06 17.12 -23.76
N GLU A 7 37.37 17.24 -24.06
CA GLU A 7 37.90 17.50 -25.41
C GLU A 7 37.59 16.31 -26.34
N LYS A 8 37.82 15.06 -25.87
CA LYS A 8 37.51 13.87 -26.65
C LYS A 8 36.01 13.72 -26.86
N LEU A 9 35.19 14.01 -25.84
CA LEU A 9 33.73 14.08 -25.98
C LEU A 9 33.31 15.12 -27.03
N ALA A 10 33.85 16.33 -26.98
CA ALA A 10 33.52 17.39 -27.95
C ALA A 10 33.85 16.99 -29.37
N GLN A 11 34.91 16.22 -29.58
CA GLN A 11 35.33 15.73 -30.88
C GLN A 11 34.43 14.63 -31.45
N HIS A 12 34.00 13.69 -30.60
CA HIS A 12 33.32 12.47 -31.06
C HIS A 12 31.80 12.52 -30.93
N LEU A 13 31.26 13.15 -29.89
CA LEU A 13 29.81 13.13 -29.60
C LEU A 13 28.92 13.73 -30.71
N PRO A 14 29.35 14.74 -31.52
CA PRO A 14 28.52 15.21 -32.61
C PRO A 14 28.07 14.12 -33.60
N SER A 15 28.86 13.03 -33.73
CA SER A 15 28.51 11.88 -34.59
C SER A 15 27.80 10.76 -33.84
N LEU A 16 27.81 10.77 -32.48
CA LEU A 16 27.33 9.71 -31.63
C LEU A 16 26.03 10.05 -30.90
N ILE A 17 25.71 11.32 -30.74
CA ILE A 17 24.51 11.78 -30.01
C ILE A 17 23.71 12.74 -30.87
N THR A 18 22.43 12.50 -31.04
CA THR A 18 21.52 13.34 -31.83
C THR A 18 20.21 13.58 -31.07
N PRO A 19 19.77 14.82 -30.82
CA PRO A 19 20.51 16.08 -31.09
C PRO A 19 21.70 16.24 -30.14
N TYR A 20 22.79 16.79 -30.68
CA TYR A 20 23.98 17.13 -29.88
C TYR A 20 23.96 18.60 -29.48
N ILE A 21 24.21 18.89 -28.24
CA ILE A 21 24.32 20.24 -27.66
C ILE A 21 25.66 20.35 -26.91
N SER A 22 26.57 21.18 -27.45
CA SER A 22 27.93 21.29 -26.88
C SER A 22 27.97 21.69 -25.39
N SER A 23 27.03 22.52 -24.93
CA SER A 23 26.92 22.93 -23.51
C SER A 23 26.46 21.81 -22.58
N ASN A 24 26.05 20.66 -23.11
CA ASN A 24 25.73 19.48 -22.31
C ASN A 24 26.96 18.66 -21.91
N ILE A 25 28.15 18.98 -22.46
CA ILE A 25 29.39 18.40 -21.94
C ILE A 25 29.62 18.94 -20.52
N ASP A 26 29.87 18.05 -19.59
CA ASP A 26 30.10 18.32 -18.17
C ASP A 26 31.34 17.54 -17.72
N CYS A 27 32.50 18.21 -17.80
CA CYS A 27 33.81 17.60 -17.53
C CYS A 27 34.06 16.35 -18.42
N ALA A 28 34.01 15.16 -17.85
CA ALA A 28 34.19 13.87 -18.54
C ALA A 28 32.87 13.14 -18.78
N SER A 29 31.76 13.84 -18.82
CA SER A 29 30.43 13.29 -19.07
C SER A 29 29.61 14.17 -20.00
N TYR A 30 28.52 13.61 -20.54
CA TYR A 30 27.54 14.37 -21.31
C TYR A 30 26.17 14.23 -20.64
N LYS A 31 25.45 15.35 -20.53
CA LYS A 31 24.10 15.40 -19.97
C LYS A 31 23.10 14.94 -21.00
N LEU A 32 22.28 13.94 -20.64
CA LEU A 32 21.16 13.48 -21.43
C LEU A 32 19.86 14.03 -20.86
N SER A 33 18.92 14.32 -21.73
CA SER A 33 17.69 15.02 -21.43
C SER A 33 16.49 14.06 -21.39
N VAL A 34 15.47 14.46 -20.60
CA VAL A 34 14.15 13.83 -20.60
C VAL A 34 13.52 13.95 -21.97
N GLY A 35 13.14 12.84 -22.58
CA GLY A 35 12.51 12.79 -23.89
C GLY A 35 11.01 12.98 -23.88
N GLU A 36 10.37 12.59 -24.96
CA GLU A 36 8.93 12.77 -25.16
C GLU A 36 8.08 11.70 -24.49
N GLN A 37 8.64 10.52 -24.28
CA GLN A 37 7.87 9.40 -23.73
C GLN A 37 8.31 9.08 -22.31
N ALA A 38 7.33 8.97 -21.46
CA ALA A 38 7.50 8.55 -20.09
C ALA A 38 6.32 7.68 -19.65
N PHE A 39 6.54 6.87 -18.63
CA PHE A 39 5.52 6.11 -17.93
C PHE A 39 5.71 6.30 -16.44
N VAL A 40 4.64 6.44 -15.68
CA VAL A 40 4.67 6.45 -14.21
C VAL A 40 3.60 5.48 -13.71
N THR A 41 3.94 4.64 -12.74
CA THR A 41 2.99 3.73 -12.12
C THR A 41 1.84 4.51 -11.49
N SER A 42 0.60 4.04 -11.70
CA SER A 42 -0.60 4.65 -11.12
C SER A 42 -0.56 4.60 -9.59
N GLU A 43 -1.12 5.63 -8.96
CA GLU A 43 -1.43 5.61 -7.52
C GLU A 43 -2.67 4.75 -7.21
N GLN A 44 -3.43 4.36 -8.23
CA GLN A 44 -4.64 3.54 -8.10
C GLN A 44 -4.30 2.06 -8.26
N LEU A 45 -4.97 1.21 -7.46
CA LEU A 45 -4.71 -0.23 -7.39
C LEU A 45 -5.06 -1.00 -8.68
N GLU A 46 -5.95 -0.48 -9.49
CA GLU A 46 -6.43 -1.15 -10.69
C GLU A 46 -6.47 -0.15 -11.85
N SER A 47 -5.49 -0.23 -12.72
CA SER A 47 -5.59 0.39 -14.03
C SER A 47 -6.10 -0.67 -15.01
N THR A 48 -7.32 -0.52 -15.46
CA THR A 48 -7.92 -1.34 -16.55
C THR A 48 -7.53 -0.84 -17.93
N GLU A 49 -6.72 0.23 -18.00
CA GLU A 49 -6.30 0.84 -19.25
C GLU A 49 -5.27 -0.05 -19.98
N PRO A 50 -5.36 -0.16 -21.31
CA PRO A 50 -4.37 -0.87 -22.11
C PRO A 50 -2.96 -0.28 -21.91
N ALA A 51 -1.94 -1.12 -21.82
CA ALA A 51 -0.55 -0.72 -21.59
C ALA A 51 -0.06 0.40 -22.55
N ALA A 52 -0.51 0.39 -23.79
CA ALA A 52 -0.17 1.43 -24.78
C ALA A 52 -0.69 2.84 -24.41
N LYS A 53 -1.80 2.94 -23.67
CA LYS A 53 -2.36 4.20 -23.19
C LYS A 53 -1.69 4.72 -21.91
N LEU A 54 -0.88 3.89 -21.26
CA LEU A 54 -0.18 4.26 -20.04
C LEU A 54 1.08 5.09 -20.30
N VAL A 55 1.55 5.13 -21.55
CA VAL A 55 2.70 5.97 -21.93
C VAL A 55 2.21 7.41 -22.06
N THR A 56 2.76 8.26 -21.20
CA THR A 56 2.55 9.71 -21.30
C THR A 56 3.46 10.28 -22.37
N VAL A 57 2.90 11.03 -23.32
CA VAL A 57 3.65 11.79 -24.31
C VAL A 57 3.76 13.23 -23.80
N LEU A 58 4.97 13.63 -23.45
CA LEU A 58 5.27 14.99 -22.98
C LEU A 58 5.29 15.95 -24.17
N GLY A 59 4.33 16.85 -24.21
CA GLY A 59 4.15 17.82 -25.27
C GLY A 59 5.01 19.08 -25.13
N THR A 60 4.38 20.23 -25.40
CA THR A 60 4.86 21.57 -25.06
C THR A 60 4.15 22.05 -23.80
N ALA A 61 4.67 23.09 -23.15
CA ALA A 61 4.03 23.64 -21.96
C ALA A 61 2.54 23.98 -22.20
N PRO A 62 1.64 23.63 -21.25
CA PRO A 62 1.91 23.13 -19.90
C PRO A 62 2.08 21.59 -19.79
N ASP A 63 1.91 20.83 -20.88
CA ASP A 63 1.90 19.35 -20.86
C ASP A 63 3.30 18.73 -21.01
N ASN A 64 4.34 19.47 -20.64
CA ASN A 64 5.74 19.06 -20.76
C ASN A 64 6.32 18.52 -19.45
N MET A 65 5.50 18.41 -18.38
CA MET A 65 5.96 18.03 -17.05
C MET A 65 5.57 16.58 -16.72
N LEU A 66 6.49 15.88 -16.06
CA LEU A 66 6.29 14.57 -15.48
C LEU A 66 6.44 14.65 -13.96
N ARG A 67 5.42 14.24 -13.24
CA ARG A 67 5.42 14.17 -11.77
C ARG A 67 5.59 12.72 -11.32
N ILE A 68 6.62 12.47 -10.52
CA ILE A 68 6.92 11.15 -9.91
C ILE A 68 6.70 11.29 -8.39
N ALA A 69 5.58 10.78 -7.90
CA ALA A 69 5.26 10.83 -6.47
C ALA A 69 6.11 9.83 -5.67
N PRO A 70 6.22 9.99 -4.34
CA PRO A 70 6.86 9.02 -3.47
C PRO A 70 6.33 7.60 -3.70
N GLY A 71 7.24 6.63 -3.82
CA GLY A 71 6.90 5.23 -4.03
C GLY A 71 6.45 4.87 -5.44
N GLN A 72 6.45 5.81 -6.38
CA GLN A 72 6.17 5.52 -7.78
C GLN A 72 7.43 5.07 -8.52
N PHE A 73 7.21 4.16 -9.45
CA PHE A 73 8.18 3.73 -10.44
C PHE A 73 7.88 4.45 -11.76
N ALA A 74 8.94 4.87 -12.45
CA ALA A 74 8.83 5.55 -13.73
C ALA A 74 9.80 4.98 -14.76
N PHE A 75 9.36 4.94 -16.02
CA PHE A 75 10.24 4.84 -17.19
C PHE A 75 10.34 6.20 -17.85
N ILE A 76 11.55 6.60 -18.20
CA ILE A 76 11.82 7.84 -18.94
C ILE A 76 12.73 7.50 -20.11
N LEU A 77 12.27 7.81 -21.31
CA LEU A 77 13.08 7.68 -22.52
C LEU A 77 13.90 8.95 -22.71
N THR A 78 15.16 8.83 -23.15
CA THR A 78 15.99 10.01 -23.47
C THR A 78 15.46 10.77 -24.68
N LEU A 79 15.70 12.08 -24.70
CA LEU A 79 15.48 12.90 -25.89
C LEU A 79 16.44 12.48 -27.01
N GLU A 80 17.68 12.28 -26.63
CA GLU A 80 18.79 11.97 -27.54
C GLU A 80 18.75 10.51 -27.98
N ASN A 81 19.10 10.31 -29.25
CA ASN A 81 19.55 9.03 -29.78
C ASN A 81 21.05 8.91 -29.52
N ILE A 82 21.47 7.80 -28.95
CA ILE A 82 22.84 7.55 -28.50
C ILE A 82 23.45 6.38 -29.31
N LYS A 83 24.67 6.58 -29.78
CA LYS A 83 25.49 5.52 -30.39
C LYS A 83 26.71 5.26 -29.52
N VAL A 84 27.03 3.99 -29.37
CA VAL A 84 28.26 3.55 -28.72
C VAL A 84 29.11 2.83 -29.77
N PRO A 85 30.28 3.36 -30.12
CA PRO A 85 31.14 2.74 -31.13
C PRO A 85 31.68 1.40 -30.65
N ILE A 86 32.13 0.55 -31.57
CA ILE A 86 32.60 -0.83 -31.26
C ILE A 86 33.88 -0.88 -30.41
N ASN A 87 34.60 0.22 -30.37
CA ASN A 87 35.83 0.38 -29.57
C ASN A 87 35.60 1.10 -28.23
N ALA A 88 34.33 1.32 -27.84
CA ALA A 88 34.03 1.98 -26.59
C ALA A 88 32.90 1.27 -25.83
N LEU A 89 32.85 1.51 -24.53
CA LEU A 89 31.74 1.20 -23.64
C LEU A 89 31.24 2.52 -23.06
N ALA A 90 29.95 2.68 -22.88
CA ALA A 90 29.45 3.81 -22.15
C ALA A 90 28.88 3.40 -20.79
N LEU A 91 29.02 4.27 -19.79
CA LEU A 91 28.41 4.16 -18.48
C LEU A 91 27.35 5.24 -18.31
N ILE A 92 26.24 4.89 -17.71
CA ILE A 92 25.11 5.79 -17.50
C ILE A 92 24.79 5.96 -16.03
N SER A 93 24.33 7.15 -15.69
CA SER A 93 23.91 7.50 -14.34
C SER A 93 22.86 8.59 -14.37
N MET A 94 22.26 8.84 -13.24
CA MET A 94 21.39 10.00 -13.00
C MET A 94 22.18 11.09 -12.28
N ARG A 95 21.91 12.36 -12.60
CA ARG A 95 22.56 13.51 -11.97
C ARG A 95 22.29 13.55 -10.47
N ALA A 96 23.27 13.99 -9.70
CA ALA A 96 23.23 14.05 -8.22
C ALA A 96 22.04 14.87 -7.70
N LYS A 97 21.65 15.95 -8.39
CA LYS A 97 20.47 16.77 -8.08
C LYS A 97 19.23 15.92 -7.81
N TYR A 98 18.95 14.92 -8.64
CA TYR A 98 17.78 14.08 -8.53
C TYR A 98 17.94 12.95 -7.51
N LYS A 99 19.16 12.42 -7.38
CA LYS A 99 19.49 11.44 -6.34
C LYS A 99 19.29 12.03 -4.94
N PHE A 100 19.66 13.28 -4.73
CA PHE A 100 19.45 13.99 -3.45
C PHE A 100 17.97 14.28 -3.16
N GLN A 101 17.11 14.27 -4.17
CA GLN A 101 15.67 14.35 -4.00
C GLN A 101 15.02 12.97 -3.69
N GLY A 102 15.83 11.90 -3.66
CA GLY A 102 15.36 10.56 -3.35
C GLY A 102 15.06 9.67 -4.56
N LEU A 103 15.39 10.13 -5.78
CA LEU A 103 15.26 9.28 -6.96
C LEU A 103 16.40 8.26 -7.04
N ILE A 104 16.04 7.03 -7.32
CA ILE A 104 16.97 5.90 -7.51
C ILE A 104 16.88 5.44 -8.95
N ASN A 105 18.03 5.35 -9.63
CA ASN A 105 18.12 4.69 -10.93
C ASN A 105 18.16 3.17 -10.72
N VAL A 106 17.19 2.46 -11.28
CA VAL A 106 17.04 1.01 -11.21
C VAL A 106 17.45 0.32 -12.49
N SER A 107 17.65 1.09 -13.58
CA SER A 107 18.13 0.56 -14.86
C SER A 107 19.61 0.15 -14.79
N GLY A 108 20.06 -0.56 -15.82
CA GLY A 108 21.48 -0.93 -16.00
C GLY A 108 22.40 0.28 -15.90
N PHE A 109 23.67 0.02 -15.71
CA PHE A 109 24.69 1.07 -15.52
C PHE A 109 25.57 1.28 -16.76
N HIS A 110 25.48 0.41 -17.78
CA HIS A 110 26.30 0.46 -18.98
C HIS A 110 25.48 0.38 -20.26
N VAL A 111 26.08 0.80 -21.33
CA VAL A 111 25.57 0.69 -22.69
C VAL A 111 26.66 0.05 -23.54
N ASP A 112 26.33 -1.07 -24.16
CA ASP A 112 27.27 -1.94 -24.84
C ASP A 112 27.80 -1.34 -26.16
N PRO A 113 28.98 -1.80 -26.62
CA PRO A 113 29.49 -1.50 -27.96
C PRO A 113 28.48 -1.86 -29.05
N GLY A 114 28.33 -0.99 -30.04
CA GLY A 114 27.40 -1.20 -31.15
C GLY A 114 25.96 -0.81 -30.86
N TRP A 115 25.64 -0.27 -29.68
CA TRP A 115 24.34 0.30 -29.41
C TRP A 115 24.03 1.50 -30.31
N ASP A 116 22.80 1.56 -30.80
CA ASP A 116 22.23 2.70 -31.51
C ASP A 116 20.75 2.82 -31.11
N GLY A 117 20.35 3.90 -30.45
CA GLY A 117 18.98 4.10 -29.99
C GLY A 117 18.87 5.05 -28.81
N LYS A 118 17.65 5.37 -28.44
CA LYS A 118 17.36 6.13 -27.20
C LYS A 118 17.55 5.22 -26.01
N LEU A 119 17.98 5.78 -24.88
CA LEU A 119 18.11 5.03 -23.62
C LEU A 119 16.83 5.15 -22.80
N LEU A 120 16.44 4.04 -22.21
CA LEU A 120 15.31 3.96 -21.30
C LEU A 120 15.82 3.85 -19.86
N PHE A 121 15.53 4.85 -19.05
CA PHE A 121 15.84 4.85 -17.64
C PHE A 121 14.65 4.39 -16.82
N SER A 122 14.91 3.48 -15.89
CA SER A 122 13.97 3.02 -14.88
C SER A 122 14.28 3.73 -13.56
N ILE A 123 13.31 4.41 -12.99
CA ILE A 123 13.51 5.26 -11.84
C ILE A 123 12.47 4.91 -10.76
N TYR A 124 12.89 4.91 -9.52
CA TYR A 124 12.02 4.76 -8.35
C TYR A 124 12.17 5.98 -7.43
N ASN A 125 11.07 6.58 -7.02
CA ASN A 125 11.09 7.67 -6.04
C ASN A 125 10.99 7.10 -4.62
N ALA A 126 12.14 6.96 -3.95
CA ALA A 126 12.25 6.59 -2.55
C ALA A 126 12.21 7.81 -1.60
N GLY A 127 12.16 9.03 -2.14
CA GLY A 127 12.12 10.26 -1.38
C GLY A 127 10.75 10.54 -0.77
N PRO A 128 10.68 11.50 0.17
CA PRO A 128 9.43 11.85 0.86
C PRO A 128 8.51 12.74 0.04
N GLN A 129 9.01 13.35 -1.04
CA GLN A 129 8.27 14.32 -1.84
C GLN A 129 8.21 13.93 -3.32
N ALA A 130 7.22 14.45 -4.02
CA ALA A 130 7.13 14.29 -5.46
C ALA A 130 8.24 15.08 -6.16
N VAL A 131 8.84 14.45 -7.15
CA VAL A 131 9.82 15.09 -8.04
C VAL A 131 9.13 15.39 -9.37
N VAL A 132 9.27 16.63 -9.84
CA VAL A 132 8.75 17.07 -11.14
C VAL A 132 9.93 17.31 -12.06
N VAL A 133 9.85 16.77 -13.27
CA VAL A 133 10.86 16.94 -14.32
C VAL A 133 10.17 17.37 -15.61
N GLU A 134 10.87 18.15 -16.42
CA GLU A 134 10.34 18.64 -17.69
C GLU A 134 10.98 17.93 -18.89
N LYS A 135 10.25 17.81 -19.99
CA LYS A 135 10.81 17.41 -21.28
C LYS A 135 11.96 18.35 -21.67
N GLY A 136 13.09 17.76 -22.04
CA GLY A 136 14.31 18.52 -22.38
C GLY A 136 15.19 18.87 -21.18
N GLU A 137 14.70 18.64 -19.95
CA GLU A 137 15.52 18.87 -18.74
C GLU A 137 16.64 17.82 -18.67
N ALA A 138 17.89 18.28 -18.45
CA ALA A 138 19.03 17.41 -18.30
C ALA A 138 18.95 16.63 -16.98
N MET A 139 18.67 15.34 -17.06
CA MET A 139 18.44 14.48 -15.90
C MET A 139 19.48 13.38 -15.75
N PHE A 140 20.04 12.91 -16.86
CA PHE A 140 20.94 11.76 -16.87
C PHE A 140 22.35 12.17 -17.32
N LEU A 141 23.29 11.26 -17.14
CA LEU A 141 24.68 11.41 -17.55
C LEU A 141 25.11 10.15 -18.32
N ILE A 142 25.92 10.37 -19.35
CA ILE A 142 26.64 9.30 -20.03
C ILE A 142 28.13 9.60 -20.05
N VAL A 143 28.92 8.58 -19.78
CA VAL A 143 30.39 8.63 -19.76
C VAL A 143 30.88 7.56 -20.71
N TYR A 144 31.82 7.85 -21.56
CA TYR A 144 32.43 6.90 -22.48
C TYR A 144 33.81 6.47 -22.01
N SER A 145 34.16 5.22 -22.26
CA SER A 145 35.49 4.68 -22.01
C SER A 145 35.94 3.85 -23.19
N ASP A 146 37.21 4.01 -23.58
CA ASP A 146 37.80 3.17 -24.61
C ASP A 146 37.90 1.72 -24.13
N LEU A 147 37.66 0.79 -25.03
CA LEU A 147 38.03 -0.61 -24.88
C LEU A 147 39.52 -0.80 -25.25
N ASP A 148 40.10 -1.92 -24.90
CA ASP A 148 41.47 -2.28 -25.24
C ASP A 148 41.65 -2.50 -26.76
N ARG A 149 40.58 -2.85 -27.44
CA ARG A 149 40.47 -3.08 -28.89
C ARG A 149 39.00 -2.99 -29.33
N ASP A 150 38.77 -3.03 -30.63
CA ASP A 150 37.41 -3.15 -31.18
C ASP A 150 36.77 -4.45 -30.71
N SER A 151 35.53 -4.35 -30.25
CA SER A 151 34.76 -5.52 -29.82
C SER A 151 34.15 -6.23 -31.04
N ASN A 152 34.39 -7.53 -31.14
CA ASN A 152 33.65 -8.38 -32.08
C ASN A 152 32.24 -8.72 -31.55
N GLU A 153 32.08 -8.70 -30.22
CA GLU A 153 30.81 -8.87 -29.55
C GLU A 153 30.15 -7.51 -29.39
N ILE A 154 29.17 -7.24 -30.23
CA ILE A 154 28.40 -5.97 -30.24
C ILE A 154 26.97 -6.22 -29.79
N TYR A 155 26.31 -5.18 -29.32
CA TYR A 155 24.93 -5.28 -28.91
C TYR A 155 24.01 -5.69 -30.07
N ARG A 156 23.29 -6.81 -29.88
CA ARG A 156 22.32 -7.36 -30.84
C ARG A 156 20.98 -7.67 -30.17
N GLY A 157 20.73 -7.06 -29.00
CA GLY A 157 19.51 -7.31 -28.23
C GLY A 157 18.26 -6.68 -28.87
N GLY A 158 17.12 -7.10 -28.40
CA GLY A 158 15.81 -6.66 -28.91
C GLY A 158 15.48 -5.18 -28.70
N SER A 159 16.35 -4.43 -28.01
CA SER A 159 16.22 -2.97 -27.84
C SER A 159 17.07 -2.15 -28.81
N GLN A 160 17.80 -2.80 -29.73
CA GLN A 160 18.51 -2.08 -30.78
C GLN A 160 17.55 -1.22 -31.60
N GLY A 161 17.91 0.03 -31.90
CA GLY A 161 17.04 0.97 -32.56
C GLY A 161 15.87 1.49 -31.72
N GLN A 162 15.95 1.35 -30.40
CA GLN A 162 14.87 1.78 -29.50
C GLN A 162 14.59 3.28 -29.65
N ASN A 163 13.34 3.62 -29.95
CA ASN A 163 12.87 4.99 -30.09
C ASN A 163 11.56 5.26 -29.30
N SER A 164 11.00 4.22 -28.66
CA SER A 164 9.76 4.29 -27.90
C SER A 164 9.78 3.32 -26.72
N ILE A 165 8.92 3.55 -25.76
CA ILE A 165 8.69 2.62 -24.64
C ILE A 165 7.81 1.48 -25.17
N LYS A 166 8.32 0.25 -25.07
CA LYS A 166 7.61 -0.95 -25.55
C LYS A 166 6.49 -1.34 -24.59
N PRO A 167 5.27 -1.63 -25.09
CA PRO A 167 4.13 -2.01 -24.24
C PRO A 167 4.38 -3.24 -23.36
N ASP A 168 5.16 -4.20 -23.81
CA ASP A 168 5.47 -5.43 -23.07
C ASP A 168 6.28 -5.17 -21.80
N LEU A 169 7.01 -4.07 -21.72
CA LEU A 169 7.67 -3.65 -20.48
C LEU A 169 6.65 -3.17 -19.44
N LEU A 170 5.56 -2.56 -19.89
CA LEU A 170 4.52 -2.00 -19.04
C LEU A 170 3.58 -3.07 -18.48
N THR A 171 3.24 -4.09 -19.28
CA THR A 171 2.38 -5.19 -18.84
C THR A 171 2.96 -5.95 -17.66
N LYS A 172 4.29 -6.05 -17.58
CA LYS A 172 4.99 -6.69 -16.45
C LYS A 172 4.97 -5.85 -15.16
N LEU A 173 4.77 -4.54 -15.27
CA LEU A 173 4.75 -3.61 -14.14
C LEU A 173 3.35 -3.33 -13.62
N THR A 174 2.32 -3.49 -14.45
CA THR A 174 0.92 -3.23 -14.05
C THR A 174 0.32 -4.31 -13.16
N SER A 175 1.00 -5.45 -12.98
CA SER A 175 0.60 -6.47 -12.02
C SER A 175 1.08 -6.08 -10.62
N GLN A 176 0.23 -5.36 -9.89
CA GLN A 176 0.27 -5.18 -8.43
C GLN A 176 1.60 -4.71 -7.80
N THR A 177 2.13 -3.58 -8.24
CA THR A 177 3.22 -2.96 -7.49
C THR A 177 2.63 -2.08 -6.38
N PHE A 178 2.49 -2.63 -5.19
CA PHE A 178 2.09 -1.84 -4.01
C PHE A 178 3.23 -0.91 -3.61
N SER A 179 3.05 0.40 -3.81
CA SER A 179 3.98 1.34 -3.20
C SER A 179 3.76 1.36 -1.68
N PRO A 180 4.81 1.54 -0.85
CA PRO A 180 4.66 1.66 0.60
C PRO A 180 3.65 2.74 1.01
N GLN A 181 3.50 3.80 0.20
CA GLN A 181 2.54 4.87 0.44
C GLN A 181 1.10 4.44 0.18
N VAL A 182 0.85 3.63 -0.86
CA VAL A 182 -0.47 3.04 -1.11
C VAL A 182 -0.86 2.13 0.05
N LEU A 183 0.09 1.30 0.51
CA LEU A 183 -0.13 0.44 1.68
C LEU A 183 -0.43 1.25 2.94
N LYS A 184 0.32 2.34 3.17
CA LYS A 184 0.06 3.25 4.29
C LYS A 184 -1.33 3.88 4.20
N ARG A 185 -1.74 4.39 3.03
CA ARG A 185 -3.10 4.94 2.83
C ARG A 185 -4.18 3.90 3.11
N GLN A 186 -3.98 2.66 2.68
CA GLN A 186 -4.92 1.57 2.98
C GLN A 186 -4.99 1.27 4.48
N LEU A 187 -3.85 1.26 5.16
CA LEU A 187 -3.76 1.12 6.60
C LEU A 187 -4.49 2.27 7.31
N ASP A 188 -4.28 3.51 6.89
CA ASP A 188 -4.95 4.68 7.45
C ASP A 188 -6.48 4.61 7.23
N GLN A 189 -6.94 4.18 6.05
CA GLN A 189 -8.36 3.95 5.76
C GLN A 189 -8.98 2.84 6.60
N VAL A 190 -8.25 1.74 6.81
CA VAL A 190 -8.70 0.64 7.68
C VAL A 190 -8.78 1.11 9.14
N HIS A 191 -7.79 1.88 9.61
CA HIS A 191 -7.80 2.48 10.94
C HIS A 191 -9.00 3.43 11.13
N GLU A 192 -9.28 4.28 10.16
CA GLU A 192 -10.43 5.18 10.20
C GLU A 192 -11.77 4.41 10.24
N LYS A 193 -11.91 3.37 9.40
CA LYS A 193 -13.09 2.50 9.42
C LYS A 193 -13.26 1.79 10.76
N LEU A 194 -12.17 1.27 11.35
CA LEU A 194 -12.19 0.63 12.66
C LEU A 194 -12.58 1.62 13.76
N SER A 195 -12.01 2.82 13.76
CA SER A 195 -12.34 3.89 14.70
C SER A 195 -13.81 4.26 14.62
N ASN A 196 -14.36 4.43 13.41
CA ASN A 196 -15.77 4.73 13.18
C ASN A 196 -16.69 3.59 13.65
N LEU A 197 -16.29 2.33 13.48
CA LEU A 197 -17.02 1.18 13.98
C LEU A 197 -17.00 1.12 15.51
N GLN A 198 -15.85 1.38 16.14
CA GLN A 198 -15.74 1.45 17.61
C GLN A 198 -16.61 2.56 18.20
N LEU A 199 -16.63 3.73 17.58
CA LEU A 199 -17.51 4.82 17.99
C LEU A 199 -18.99 4.43 17.88
N ARG A 200 -19.40 3.80 16.78
CA ARG A 200 -20.78 3.33 16.60
C ARG A 200 -21.16 2.27 17.63
N MET A 201 -20.28 1.29 17.89
CA MET A 201 -20.51 0.26 18.91
C MET A 201 -20.57 0.87 20.34
N GLY A 202 -19.74 1.86 20.63
CA GLY A 202 -19.77 2.58 21.91
C GLY A 202 -21.09 3.32 22.10
N ILE A 203 -21.59 3.99 21.07
CA ILE A 203 -22.88 4.70 21.11
C ILE A 203 -24.04 3.71 21.29
N THR A 204 -24.06 2.60 20.54
CA THR A 204 -25.13 1.59 20.67
C THR A 204 -25.14 0.92 22.02
N ALA A 205 -23.98 0.62 22.59
CA ALA A 205 -23.85 0.06 23.94
C ALA A 205 -24.36 1.05 25.00
N SER A 206 -24.02 2.32 24.88
CA SER A 206 -24.47 3.38 25.80
C SER A 206 -25.99 3.57 25.74
N VAL A 207 -26.56 3.57 24.54
CA VAL A 207 -28.01 3.68 24.34
C VAL A 207 -28.73 2.46 24.91
N ALA A 208 -28.23 1.25 24.67
CA ALA A 208 -28.81 0.01 25.22
C ALA A 208 -28.79 0.01 26.76
N THR A 209 -27.68 0.49 27.34
CA THR A 209 -27.57 0.61 28.81
C THR A 209 -28.58 1.64 29.35
N ALA A 210 -28.72 2.79 28.71
CA ALA A 210 -29.70 3.82 29.12
C ALA A 210 -31.12 3.29 29.02
N ILE A 211 -31.50 2.61 27.97
CA ILE A 211 -32.80 1.97 27.81
C ILE A 211 -33.02 0.91 28.89
N GLY A 212 -32.03 0.08 29.20
CA GLY A 212 -32.10 -0.91 30.26
C GLY A 212 -32.33 -0.30 31.63
N ILE A 213 -31.71 0.83 31.96
CA ILE A 213 -31.92 1.56 33.23
C ILE A 213 -33.34 2.10 33.27
N VAL A 214 -33.83 2.74 32.20
CA VAL A 214 -35.19 3.28 32.17
C VAL A 214 -36.23 2.17 32.32
N LEU A 215 -36.08 1.06 31.62
CA LEU A 215 -36.94 -0.12 31.76
C LEU A 215 -36.91 -0.68 33.17
N GLY A 216 -35.74 -0.77 33.80
CA GLY A 216 -35.57 -1.20 35.17
C GLY A 216 -36.32 -0.33 36.17
N ILE A 217 -36.25 0.99 36.00
CA ILE A 217 -37.01 1.97 36.85
C ILE A 217 -38.52 1.79 36.66
N ILE A 218 -38.99 1.61 35.43
CA ILE A 218 -40.41 1.38 35.13
C ILE A 218 -40.90 0.11 35.80
N VAL A 219 -40.17 -1.02 35.65
CA VAL A 219 -40.52 -2.30 36.29
C VAL A 219 -40.54 -2.20 37.79
N ALA A 220 -39.52 -1.55 38.40
CA ALA A 220 -39.50 -1.30 39.84
C ALA A 220 -40.68 -0.43 40.29
N GLY A 221 -41.03 0.59 39.54
CA GLY A 221 -42.23 1.42 39.81
C GLY A 221 -43.53 0.63 39.77
N PHE A 222 -43.69 -0.26 38.76
CA PHE A 222 -44.85 -1.17 38.73
C PHE A 222 -44.88 -2.21 39.84
N ALA A 223 -43.73 -2.70 40.30
CA ALA A 223 -43.66 -3.64 41.43
C ALA A 223 -44.08 -3.02 42.76
N LEU A 224 -43.92 -1.69 42.90
CA LEU A 224 -44.36 -0.93 44.08
C LEU A 224 -45.82 -0.51 44.08
N LEU A 225 -46.46 -0.47 42.91
CA LEU A 225 -47.88 -0.10 42.78
C LEU A 225 -48.86 -0.98 43.57
N PRO A 226 -48.72 -2.32 43.63
CA PRO A 226 -49.65 -3.15 44.40
C PRO A 226 -49.60 -2.86 45.91
N SER A 227 -48.43 -2.51 46.46
CA SER A 227 -48.29 -2.17 47.88
C SER A 227 -48.93 -0.79 48.20
N TRP A 228 -48.80 0.15 47.25
CA TRP A 228 -49.40 1.46 47.42
C TRP A 228 -50.93 1.44 47.23
N THR A 229 -51.42 0.71 46.25
CA THR A 229 -52.89 0.58 46.02
C THR A 229 -53.55 -0.16 47.16
N GLY A 230 -52.89 -1.20 47.73
CA GLY A 230 -53.36 -1.89 48.89
C GLY A 230 -53.50 -0.98 50.12
N VAL A 231 -52.51 -0.13 50.39
CA VAL A 231 -52.55 0.84 51.50
C VAL A 231 -53.59 1.93 51.29
N VAL A 232 -53.72 2.43 50.07
CA VAL A 232 -54.75 3.47 49.75
C VAL A 232 -56.13 2.90 49.83
N ILE A 233 -56.38 1.71 49.30
CA ILE A 233 -57.70 1.01 49.41
C ILE A 233 -58.05 0.72 50.85
N ALA A 234 -57.09 0.22 51.63
CA ALA A 234 -57.31 -0.04 53.06
C ALA A 234 -57.72 1.25 53.83
N ARG A 235 -57.04 2.37 53.59
CA ARG A 235 -57.39 3.67 54.19
C ARG A 235 -58.73 4.22 53.76
N THR A 236 -59.09 4.05 52.51
CA THR A 236 -60.40 4.54 52.00
C THR A 236 -61.55 3.67 52.48
N LEU A 237 -61.35 2.38 52.64
CA LEU A 237 -62.36 1.50 53.22
C LEU A 237 -62.52 1.70 54.71
N ASP A 238 -61.47 1.99 55.45
CA ASP A 238 -61.51 2.31 56.85
C ASP A 238 -62.23 3.66 57.10
N SER A 239 -61.96 4.65 56.27
CA SER A 239 -62.67 5.94 56.29
C SER A 239 -64.15 5.87 55.89
N ALA A 240 -64.56 4.84 55.17
CA ALA A 240 -65.93 4.57 54.78
C ALA A 240 -66.70 3.64 55.74
N GLY A 241 -66.10 3.28 56.88
CA GLY A 241 -66.71 2.45 57.90
C GLY A 241 -66.84 0.98 57.61
N TYR A 242 -66.08 0.47 56.66
CA TYR A 242 -65.99 -0.97 56.39
C TYR A 242 -64.85 -1.61 57.17
N GLU A 243 -65.14 -2.37 58.18
CA GLU A 243 -64.17 -3.16 58.94
C GLU A 243 -63.70 -4.36 58.12
N ILE A 244 -62.41 -4.36 57.71
CA ILE A 244 -61.84 -5.51 57.02
C ILE A 244 -61.57 -6.62 58.01
N ARG A 245 -62.48 -7.58 58.08
CA ARG A 245 -62.30 -8.77 58.90
C ARG A 245 -61.10 -9.57 58.35
N GLN A 246 -59.97 -9.51 59.03
CA GLN A 246 -58.82 -10.36 58.74
C GLN A 246 -59.21 -11.81 58.97
N LYS A 247 -59.02 -12.60 57.94
CA LYS A 247 -59.16 -14.06 58.01
C LYS A 247 -58.09 -14.57 59.00
N PRO A 248 -58.43 -15.35 60.04
CA PRO A 248 -57.43 -15.81 61.02
C PRO A 248 -56.42 -16.71 60.32
N ASP A 249 -55.14 -16.43 60.62
CA ASP A 249 -53.99 -17.26 60.27
C ASP A 249 -54.21 -18.68 60.75
N ALA A 250 -54.21 -19.61 59.83
CA ALA A 250 -54.11 -21.02 60.17
C ALA A 250 -52.70 -21.33 60.66
N LYS A 251 -52.55 -21.24 61.98
CA LYS A 251 -51.42 -21.82 62.71
C LYS A 251 -51.71 -23.26 63.08
N GLU A 252 -50.68 -24.04 62.79
CA GLU A 252 -50.37 -25.30 63.54
C GLU A 252 -51.30 -26.49 63.49
N THR A 253 -50.89 -27.47 62.74
CA THR A 253 -50.76 -28.78 63.46
C THR A 253 -49.53 -29.55 62.88
N SER A 254 -48.64 -29.73 63.84
CA SER A 254 -47.60 -30.72 63.93
C SER A 254 -48.12 -32.12 63.62
N GLU A 255 -47.43 -32.97 62.94
CA GLU A 255 -46.88 -34.25 63.45
C GLU A 255 -46.44 -35.22 62.36
N LYS A 256 -45.23 -35.65 62.54
CA LYS A 256 -44.69 -36.98 62.25
C LYS A 256 -44.50 -37.51 60.83
N ASN A 257 -43.25 -37.50 60.46
CA ASN A 257 -42.37 -38.60 60.08
C ASN A 257 -43.02 -39.99 59.91
N PRO A 258 -42.43 -40.97 59.23
CA PRO A 258 -41.19 -41.03 58.48
C PRO A 258 -41.26 -41.96 57.20
N LEU A 259 -40.12 -42.05 56.57
CA LEU A 259 -39.53 -43.25 55.99
C LEU A 259 -39.60 -43.40 54.42
N LEU A 260 -38.38 -43.49 53.93
CA LEU A 260 -37.86 -44.47 52.98
C LEU A 260 -38.20 -44.31 51.52
N TYR A 261 -37.25 -43.91 50.72
CA TYR A 261 -36.41 -44.82 49.94
C TYR A 261 -35.49 -44.03 48.99
N SER A 262 -34.24 -44.11 49.29
CA SER A 262 -33.17 -44.13 48.30
C SER A 262 -33.11 -45.58 47.78
N PRO A 263 -32.55 -45.96 46.68
CA PRO A 263 -31.25 -45.56 46.21
C PRO A 263 -30.96 -45.71 44.66
N ARG A 264 -29.76 -45.30 44.37
CA ARG A 264 -28.80 -45.96 43.47
C ARG A 264 -29.12 -45.93 41.96
N THR A 265 -28.20 -45.77 41.11
CA THR A 265 -26.76 -45.97 40.98
C THR A 265 -26.38 -45.64 39.55
N GLN A 266 -25.21 -45.08 39.41
CA GLN A 266 -24.10 -45.66 38.67
C GLN A 266 -24.28 -45.71 37.15
N ASN A 267 -23.38 -45.39 36.32
CA ASN A 267 -21.92 -45.50 36.24
C ASN A 267 -21.49 -44.67 35.04
N SER A 268 -20.47 -43.88 35.16
CA SER A 268 -19.06 -44.25 34.94
C SER A 268 -18.71 -44.70 33.56
N VAL A 269 -17.59 -44.22 33.23
CA VAL A 269 -16.47 -44.81 32.51
C VAL A 269 -16.13 -44.10 31.22
N GLU A 270 -15.08 -43.35 31.32
CA GLU A 270 -13.69 -43.59 30.92
C GLU A 270 -13.44 -43.31 29.47
N LYS A 271 -12.50 -42.41 29.27
CA LYS A 271 -11.04 -42.57 29.16
C LYS A 271 -10.53 -42.75 27.74
N LYS A 272 -9.55 -42.03 27.50
CA LYS A 272 -8.23 -42.16 26.84
C LYS A 272 -8.07 -41.26 25.66
N SER A 273 -7.16 -40.26 25.72
CA SER A 273 -5.67 -40.36 25.71
C SER A 273 -5.12 -40.96 24.43
N SER A 274 -4.33 -40.16 23.81
CA SER A 274 -2.97 -40.40 23.32
C SER A 274 -2.71 -39.40 22.18
N THR A 275 -1.79 -38.39 22.30
CA THR A 275 -0.33 -38.53 22.13
C THR A 275 0.06 -39.21 20.85
N GLU A 276 0.75 -38.42 20.06
CA GLU A 276 2.02 -38.66 19.38
C GLU A 276 2.15 -37.62 18.26
N SER A 277 3.03 -36.63 18.31
CA SER A 277 4.49 -36.67 18.16
C SER A 277 4.96 -37.15 16.77
N SER A 278 5.88 -36.38 16.31
CA SER A 278 6.93 -36.71 15.34
C SER A 278 6.81 -35.95 14.04
N SER A 279 7.56 -34.85 13.79
CA SER A 279 8.99 -34.77 13.45
C SER A 279 9.31 -35.25 12.02
N TYR A 280 10.24 -34.53 11.49
CA TYR A 280 11.00 -34.69 10.24
C TYR A 280 10.45 -33.84 9.10
N GLY A 281 11.22 -33.01 8.45
CA GLY A 281 12.67 -32.93 8.26
C GLY A 281 12.89 -32.18 6.98
N ARG A 282 13.74 -31.24 7.03
CA ARG A 282 14.89 -30.92 6.17
C ARG A 282 14.85 -31.29 4.68
N GLU A 283 15.38 -30.29 3.98
CA GLU A 283 16.11 -30.34 2.68
C GLU A 283 15.23 -30.15 1.44
N LEU A 284 15.42 -29.18 0.62
CA LEU A 284 16.60 -28.55 -0.03
C LEU A 284 16.28 -27.09 -0.36
#